data_3c3378c40afa22c4e6909d7d16c2f7f5
#
_entry.id   3c3378c40afa22c4e6909d7d16c2f7f5
#
_cell.length_a   1.000
_cell.length_b   1.000
_cell.length_c   1.000
_cell.angle_alpha   90.00
_cell.angle_beta   90.00
_cell.angle_gamma   90.00
#
_symmetry.space_group_name_H-M   'P 1'
#
loop_
_entity.id
_entity.type
_entity.pdbx_description
1 polymer ?
#
loop_
_entity_poly.entity_id
_entity_poly.type
_entity_poly.pdbx_seq_one_letter_code
_entity_poly.pdbx_strand_id
1 'polypeptide(L)'
;GRRKIYEKAQLTKKKYLELKKFSRKNSIRCFSSVFNIDGLNLVKSSKDTWIKIPSHEAYNFSLIKDALKNFKKVIISAGCLKKKELIKLINLINSKKKYKMKTTLLHCVSSYPLLAENCNFFKFDYLKSKFHNVGYSGHFDGIEDAIYALFNGATLIEKHFTTNKRLPGRDNKFA
;
A
#
# COMPACT_ATOMS: atom_id res chain seq x y z
N GLY A 1 15.40 7.65 20.56
CA GLY A 1 15.62 7.26 19.17
C GLY A 1 14.34 6.72 18.52
N ARG A 2 14.35 6.53 17.22
CA ARG A 2 13.18 6.08 16.41
C ARG A 2 12.55 4.78 16.93
N ARG A 3 13.35 3.84 17.44
CA ARG A 3 12.88 2.57 18.00
C ARG A 3 11.81 2.78 19.11
N LYS A 4 12.04 3.68 20.05
CA LYS A 4 11.06 3.97 21.13
C LYS A 4 9.72 4.50 20.61
N ILE A 5 9.72 5.23 19.49
CA ILE A 5 8.47 5.72 18.86
C ILE A 5 7.67 4.54 18.29
N TYR A 6 8.33 3.64 17.59
CA TYR A 6 7.68 2.44 17.02
C TYR A 6 7.18 1.48 18.09
N GLU A 7 7.96 1.28 19.18
CA GLU A 7 7.55 0.45 20.32
C GLU A 7 6.27 1.01 20.99
N LYS A 8 6.19 2.35 21.15
CA LYS A 8 4.98 3.00 21.70
C LYS A 8 3.78 2.94 20.74
N ALA A 9 4.01 2.97 19.45
CA ALA A 9 2.97 2.93 18.42
C ALA A 9 2.51 1.50 18.08
N GLN A 10 3.19 0.47 18.58
CA GLN A 10 2.86 -0.92 18.27
C GLN A 10 1.47 -1.29 18.78
N LEU A 11 0.62 -1.77 17.88
CA LEU A 11 -0.69 -2.30 18.23
C LEU A 11 -0.57 -3.73 18.74
N THR A 12 -1.13 -3.99 19.93
CA THR A 12 -1.35 -5.38 20.38
C THR A 12 -2.45 -6.02 19.51
N LYS A 13 -2.48 -7.36 19.44
CA LYS A 13 -3.55 -8.08 18.75
C LYS A 13 -4.94 -7.65 19.23
N LYS A 14 -5.12 -7.43 20.54
CA LYS A 14 -6.38 -6.97 21.14
C LYS A 14 -6.79 -5.61 20.57
N LYS A 15 -5.91 -4.62 20.62
CA LYS A 15 -6.16 -3.26 20.08
C LYS A 15 -6.43 -3.29 18.57
N TYR A 16 -5.72 -4.13 17.82
CA TYR A 16 -5.97 -4.31 16.39
C TYR A 16 -7.39 -4.83 16.12
N LEU A 17 -7.84 -5.83 16.88
CA LEU A 17 -9.20 -6.38 16.74
C LEU A 17 -10.29 -5.37 17.17
N GLU A 18 -10.03 -4.58 18.21
CA GLU A 18 -10.91 -3.49 18.64
C GLU A 18 -11.07 -2.42 17.54
N LEU A 19 -9.95 -2.01 16.92
CA LEU A 19 -9.96 -1.10 15.78
C LEU A 19 -10.76 -1.65 14.60
N LYS A 20 -10.60 -2.93 14.29
CA LYS A 20 -11.38 -3.63 13.25
C LYS A 20 -12.87 -3.63 13.56
N LYS A 21 -13.26 -3.87 14.79
CA LYS A 21 -14.67 -3.83 15.24
C LYS A 21 -15.22 -2.41 15.10
N PHE A 22 -14.46 -1.41 15.54
CA PHE A 22 -14.85 -0.01 15.43
C PHE A 22 -15.05 0.42 13.97
N SER A 23 -14.10 0.09 13.08
CA SER A 23 -14.20 0.45 11.66
C SER A 23 -15.42 -0.19 10.98
N ARG A 24 -15.72 -1.45 11.29
CA ARG A 24 -16.92 -2.13 10.77
C ARG A 24 -18.20 -1.44 11.23
N LYS A 25 -18.27 -1.04 12.51
CA LYS A 25 -19.44 -0.30 13.06
C LYS A 25 -19.67 1.01 12.32
N ASN A 26 -18.61 1.63 11.81
CA ASN A 26 -18.68 2.89 11.06
C ASN A 26 -18.67 2.69 9.54
N SER A 27 -18.92 1.48 9.03
CA SER A 27 -18.94 1.15 7.60
C SER A 27 -17.65 1.49 6.85
N ILE A 28 -16.51 1.55 7.55
CA ILE A 28 -15.19 1.79 6.99
C ILE A 28 -14.41 0.48 6.95
N ARG A 29 -13.83 0.15 5.80
CA ARG A 29 -12.96 -1.01 5.69
C ARG A 29 -11.58 -0.69 6.24
N CYS A 30 -11.20 -1.36 7.33
CA CYS A 30 -9.87 -1.32 7.88
C CYS A 30 -9.06 -2.54 7.41
N PHE A 31 -7.87 -2.34 6.86
CA PHE A 31 -6.91 -3.38 6.53
C PHE A 31 -5.49 -2.85 6.77
N SER A 32 -4.49 -3.73 6.73
CA SER A 32 -3.14 -3.37 7.19
C SER A 32 -2.09 -3.60 6.13
N SER A 33 -1.03 -2.79 6.18
CA SER A 33 0.25 -3.11 5.55
C SER A 33 0.98 -4.15 6.37
N VAL A 34 1.64 -5.09 5.69
CA VAL A 34 2.47 -6.12 6.31
C VAL A 34 3.90 -6.06 5.78
N PHE A 35 4.86 -6.26 6.68
CA PHE A 35 6.29 -6.10 6.43
C PHE A 35 7.04 -7.43 6.56
N ASN A 36 6.38 -8.46 7.09
CA ASN A 36 6.97 -9.78 7.32
C ASN A 36 5.88 -10.84 7.44
N ILE A 37 6.30 -12.08 7.60
CA ILE A 37 5.40 -13.23 7.70
C ILE A 37 4.56 -13.19 8.99
N ASP A 38 5.09 -12.67 10.11
CA ASP A 38 4.36 -12.58 11.37
C ASP A 38 3.19 -11.60 11.26
N GLY A 39 3.42 -10.43 10.63
CA GLY A 39 2.38 -9.46 10.30
C GLY A 39 1.31 -10.06 9.37
N LEU A 40 1.72 -10.83 8.36
CA LEU A 40 0.79 -11.53 7.47
C LEU A 40 -0.06 -12.55 8.24
N ASN A 41 0.54 -13.34 9.12
CA ASN A 41 -0.16 -14.34 9.93
C ASN A 41 -1.14 -13.68 10.91
N LEU A 42 -0.76 -12.56 11.52
CA LEU A 42 -1.66 -11.78 12.38
C LEU A 42 -2.89 -11.31 11.61
N VAL A 43 -2.70 -10.68 10.45
CA VAL A 43 -3.78 -10.19 9.58
C VAL A 43 -4.67 -11.34 9.10
N LYS A 44 -4.07 -12.47 8.72
CA LYS A 44 -4.80 -13.71 8.34
C LYS A 44 -5.64 -14.25 9.49
N SER A 45 -5.09 -14.30 10.72
CA SER A 45 -5.81 -14.78 11.91
C SER A 45 -7.00 -13.88 12.29
N SER A 46 -6.99 -12.62 11.85
CA SER A 46 -8.07 -11.65 12.06
C SER A 46 -9.18 -11.75 11.02
N LYS A 47 -9.12 -12.77 10.13
CA LYS A 47 -10.08 -13.01 9.03
C LYS A 47 -10.20 -11.84 8.06
N ASP A 48 -9.12 -11.07 7.90
CA ASP A 48 -9.07 -10.00 6.90
C ASP A 48 -9.06 -10.57 5.49
N THR A 49 -9.75 -9.88 4.61
CA THR A 49 -9.82 -10.26 3.19
C THR A 49 -8.95 -9.39 2.30
N TRP A 50 -8.48 -8.24 2.80
CA TRP A 50 -7.62 -7.30 2.12
C TRP A 50 -6.29 -7.16 2.84
N ILE A 51 -5.23 -6.99 2.06
CA ILE A 51 -3.88 -6.81 2.59
C ILE A 51 -3.09 -5.84 1.71
N LYS A 52 -2.18 -5.08 2.31
CA LYS A 52 -1.24 -4.20 1.62
C LYS A 52 0.19 -4.71 1.79
N ILE A 53 0.95 -4.69 0.71
CA ILE A 53 2.41 -4.87 0.70
C ILE A 53 3.03 -3.50 0.39
N PRO A 54 3.82 -2.90 1.31
CA PRO A 54 4.42 -1.59 1.11
C PRO A 54 5.60 -1.67 0.13
N SER A 55 6.03 -0.52 -0.39
CA SER A 55 7.06 -0.43 -1.44
C SER A 55 8.35 -1.15 -1.12
N HIS A 56 8.82 -1.05 0.12
CA HIS A 56 10.08 -1.66 0.55
C HIS A 56 9.98 -3.17 0.85
N GLU A 57 8.78 -3.76 0.75
CA GLU A 57 8.58 -5.21 0.79
C GLU A 57 8.14 -5.77 -0.59
N ALA A 58 8.03 -4.92 -1.61
CA ALA A 58 7.55 -5.35 -2.92
C ALA A 58 8.54 -6.27 -3.67
N TYR A 59 9.78 -6.40 -3.21
CA TYR A 59 10.76 -7.38 -3.70
C TYR A 59 10.72 -8.71 -2.92
N ASN A 60 9.97 -8.78 -1.82
CA ASN A 60 9.80 -10.00 -1.03
C ASN A 60 8.76 -10.92 -1.68
N PHE A 61 9.19 -11.64 -2.72
CA PHE A 61 8.30 -12.48 -3.51
C PHE A 61 7.69 -13.63 -2.73
N SER A 62 8.31 -14.09 -1.63
CA SER A 62 7.73 -15.10 -0.75
C SER A 62 6.51 -14.56 -0.03
N LEU A 63 6.64 -13.39 0.61
CA LEU A 63 5.55 -12.71 1.30
C LEU A 63 4.39 -12.41 0.33
N ILE A 64 4.71 -11.94 -0.88
CA ILE A 64 3.71 -11.65 -1.92
C ILE A 64 2.97 -12.92 -2.36
N LYS A 65 3.68 -14.04 -2.57
CA LYS A 65 3.06 -15.31 -2.92
C LYS A 65 2.07 -15.77 -1.84
N ASP A 66 2.44 -15.61 -0.57
CA ASP A 66 1.57 -15.98 0.55
C ASP A 66 0.37 -15.04 0.66
N ALA A 67 0.55 -13.74 0.44
CA ALA A 67 -0.56 -12.80 0.33
C ALA A 67 -1.51 -13.17 -0.82
N LEU A 68 -0.95 -13.46 -2.00
CA LEU A 68 -1.71 -13.88 -3.18
C LEU A 68 -2.45 -15.23 -3.00
N LYS A 69 -1.99 -16.12 -2.14
CA LYS A 69 -2.70 -17.38 -1.83
C LYS A 69 -3.88 -17.14 -0.87
N ASN A 70 -3.71 -16.29 0.13
CA ASN A 70 -4.57 -16.24 1.31
C ASN A 70 -5.61 -15.12 1.32
N PHE A 71 -5.41 -14.03 0.55
CA PHE A 71 -6.29 -12.86 0.61
C PHE A 71 -7.13 -12.69 -0.66
N LYS A 72 -8.30 -12.05 -0.52
CA LYS A 72 -9.21 -11.74 -1.65
C LYS A 72 -8.78 -10.51 -2.44
N LYS A 73 -8.13 -9.54 -1.79
CA LYS A 73 -7.56 -8.34 -2.41
C LYS A 73 -6.14 -8.10 -1.90
N VAL A 74 -5.20 -7.92 -2.81
CA VAL A 74 -3.79 -7.66 -2.50
C VAL A 74 -3.39 -6.36 -3.19
N ILE A 75 -3.00 -5.36 -2.41
CA ILE A 75 -2.53 -4.07 -2.90
C ILE A 75 -1.01 -4.04 -2.71
N ILE A 76 -0.26 -3.72 -3.76
CA ILE A 76 1.21 -3.73 -3.73
C ILE A 76 1.72 -2.39 -4.25
N SER A 77 2.45 -1.65 -3.41
CA SER A 77 3.16 -0.45 -3.85
C SER A 77 4.49 -0.81 -4.51
N ALA A 78 4.76 -0.25 -5.69
CA ALA A 78 5.92 -0.59 -6.52
C ALA A 78 7.02 0.50 -6.51
N GLY A 79 7.01 1.42 -5.53
CA GLY A 79 7.90 2.59 -5.49
C GLY A 79 9.38 2.23 -5.45
N CYS A 80 9.77 1.28 -4.62
CA CYS A 80 11.17 0.89 -4.40
C CYS A 80 11.70 -0.13 -5.40
N LEU A 81 10.88 -0.63 -6.34
CA LEU A 81 11.30 -1.66 -7.29
C LEU A 81 12.12 -1.08 -8.44
N LYS A 82 13.26 -1.69 -8.72
CA LYS A 82 14.00 -1.52 -9.98
C LYS A 82 13.25 -2.20 -11.13
N LYS A 83 13.54 -1.83 -12.37
CA LYS A 83 12.87 -2.36 -13.56
C LYS A 83 12.83 -3.89 -13.62
N LYS A 84 13.95 -4.57 -13.32
CA LYS A 84 14.02 -6.04 -13.32
C LYS A 84 13.09 -6.68 -12.27
N GLU A 85 13.02 -6.10 -11.08
CA GLU A 85 12.16 -6.58 -9.99
C GLU A 85 10.69 -6.34 -10.30
N LEU A 86 10.38 -5.18 -10.88
CA LEU A 86 9.03 -4.84 -11.33
C LEU A 86 8.52 -5.83 -12.38
N ILE A 87 9.33 -6.17 -13.38
CA ILE A 87 8.98 -7.17 -14.38
C ILE A 87 8.73 -8.55 -13.72
N LYS A 88 9.60 -8.97 -12.78
CA LYS A 88 9.40 -10.22 -12.04
C LYS A 88 8.09 -10.21 -11.24
N LEU A 89 7.75 -9.09 -10.60
CA LEU A 89 6.50 -8.93 -9.86
C LEU A 89 5.29 -9.05 -10.80
N ILE A 90 5.29 -8.34 -11.92
CA ILE A 90 4.22 -8.39 -12.91
C ILE A 90 4.05 -9.81 -13.45
N ASN A 91 5.13 -10.51 -13.77
CA ASN A 91 5.10 -11.90 -14.24
C ASN A 91 4.52 -12.84 -13.17
N LEU A 92 4.90 -12.66 -11.88
CA LEU A 92 4.34 -13.43 -10.78
C LEU A 92 2.82 -13.22 -10.66
N ILE A 93 2.36 -11.98 -10.75
CA ILE A 93 0.92 -11.66 -10.64
C ILE A 93 0.17 -12.22 -11.85
N ASN A 94 0.73 -12.09 -13.05
CA ASN A 94 0.13 -12.58 -14.28
C ASN A 94 0.17 -14.12 -14.42
N SER A 95 0.98 -14.83 -13.61
CA SER A 95 1.13 -16.29 -13.68
C SER A 95 -0.18 -17.06 -13.44
N LYS A 96 -1.17 -16.42 -12.78
CA LYS A 96 -2.49 -17.02 -12.54
C LYS A 96 -3.59 -15.96 -12.70
N LYS A 97 -4.66 -16.25 -13.44
CA LYS A 97 -5.81 -15.36 -13.61
C LYS A 97 -6.35 -14.83 -12.27
N LYS A 98 -6.47 -15.71 -11.26
CA LYS A 98 -6.93 -15.32 -9.93
C LYS A 98 -6.01 -14.33 -9.20
N TYR A 99 -4.70 -14.35 -9.46
CA TYR A 99 -3.76 -13.40 -8.87
C TYR A 99 -3.91 -12.04 -9.55
N LYS A 100 -3.98 -12.03 -10.88
CA LYS A 100 -4.20 -10.84 -11.69
C LYS A 100 -5.46 -10.09 -11.28
N MET A 101 -6.59 -10.79 -11.13
CA MET A 101 -7.89 -10.17 -10.82
C MET A 101 -7.97 -9.54 -9.43
N LYS A 102 -7.25 -10.07 -8.45
CA LYS A 102 -7.32 -9.58 -7.07
C LYS A 102 -6.22 -8.61 -6.68
N THR A 103 -5.28 -8.34 -7.56
CA THR A 103 -4.16 -7.45 -7.29
C THR A 103 -4.41 -6.05 -7.83
N THR A 104 -4.01 -5.04 -7.05
CA THR A 104 -3.81 -3.67 -7.51
C THR A 104 -2.35 -3.29 -7.30
N LEU A 105 -1.68 -2.86 -8.36
CA LEU A 105 -0.33 -2.28 -8.27
C LEU A 105 -0.43 -0.78 -8.09
N LEU A 106 0.23 -0.22 -7.08
CA LEU A 106 0.30 1.22 -6.89
C LEU A 106 1.62 1.76 -7.41
N HIS A 107 1.55 2.71 -8.33
CA HIS A 107 2.67 3.61 -8.55
C HIS A 107 2.85 4.47 -7.29
N CYS A 108 4.06 4.64 -6.85
CA CYS A 108 4.43 5.62 -5.84
C CYS A 108 5.91 6.00 -5.96
N VAL A 109 6.25 7.13 -5.37
CA VAL A 109 7.62 7.56 -5.15
C VAL A 109 7.83 7.68 -3.64
N SER A 110 8.85 7.00 -3.11
CA SER A 110 9.11 6.93 -1.67
C SER A 110 9.93 8.13 -1.19
N SER A 111 9.44 9.34 -1.44
CA SER A 111 9.94 10.62 -0.93
C SER A 111 8.85 11.29 -0.10
N TYR A 112 9.20 11.88 1.05
CA TYR A 112 8.27 12.38 2.07
C TYR A 112 8.72 13.74 2.62
N PRO A 113 8.09 14.88 2.20
CA PRO A 113 7.09 15.00 1.14
C PRO A 113 7.66 14.74 -0.25
N LEU A 114 6.78 14.52 -1.23
CA LEU A 114 7.12 14.41 -2.63
C LEU A 114 6.98 15.78 -3.30
N LEU A 115 7.97 16.18 -4.11
CA LEU A 115 7.88 17.37 -4.97
C LEU A 115 7.18 16.99 -6.29
N ALA A 116 6.47 17.96 -6.89
CA ALA A 116 5.68 17.74 -8.10
C ALA A 116 6.51 17.19 -9.28
N GLU A 117 7.70 17.76 -9.50
CA GLU A 117 8.63 17.32 -10.55
C GLU A 117 9.14 15.88 -10.38
N ASN A 118 9.02 15.32 -9.17
CA ASN A 118 9.49 13.98 -8.84
C ASN A 118 8.37 12.93 -8.84
N CYS A 119 7.13 13.29 -9.20
CA CYS A 119 5.98 12.34 -9.22
C CYS A 119 6.16 11.17 -10.19
N ASN A 120 6.99 11.33 -11.22
CA ASN A 120 7.38 10.28 -12.17
C ASN A 120 6.19 9.51 -12.78
N PHE A 121 5.22 10.23 -13.33
CA PHE A 121 4.04 9.63 -13.93
C PHE A 121 4.33 8.78 -15.17
N PHE A 122 5.51 8.92 -15.81
CA PHE A 122 5.96 7.97 -16.84
C PHE A 122 6.02 6.52 -16.32
N LYS A 123 6.38 6.34 -15.03
CA LYS A 123 6.35 5.02 -14.40
C LYS A 123 4.90 4.52 -14.20
N PHE A 124 3.97 5.43 -13.92
CA PHE A 124 2.55 5.10 -13.83
C PHE A 124 2.02 4.59 -15.18
N ASP A 125 2.30 5.31 -16.28
CA ASP A 125 1.91 4.92 -17.63
C ASP A 125 2.54 3.59 -18.05
N TYR A 126 3.82 3.39 -17.71
CA TYR A 126 4.48 2.11 -17.91
C TYR A 126 3.77 0.97 -17.17
N LEU A 127 3.39 1.18 -15.92
CA LEU A 127 2.61 0.17 -15.16
C LEU A 127 1.28 -0.13 -15.83
N LYS A 128 0.54 0.88 -16.29
CA LYS A 128 -0.73 0.72 -17.00
C LYS A 128 -0.57 -0.06 -18.30
N SER A 129 0.52 0.15 -19.03
CA SER A 129 0.80 -0.62 -20.26
C SER A 129 1.07 -2.11 -20.00
N LYS A 130 1.42 -2.50 -18.77
CA LYS A 130 1.79 -3.86 -18.38
C LYS A 130 0.77 -4.55 -17.47
N PHE A 131 -0.07 -3.77 -16.80
CA PHE A 131 -1.02 -4.29 -15.82
C PHE A 131 -2.32 -3.48 -15.83
N HIS A 132 -3.47 -4.15 -15.78
CA HIS A 132 -4.78 -3.53 -15.98
C HIS A 132 -5.31 -2.77 -14.74
N ASN A 133 -4.90 -3.18 -13.53
CA ASN A 133 -5.44 -2.62 -12.28
C ASN A 133 -4.34 -1.86 -11.53
N VAL A 134 -4.11 -0.63 -11.97
CA VAL A 134 -3.07 0.26 -11.44
C VAL A 134 -3.73 1.39 -10.65
N GLY A 135 -3.18 1.67 -9.49
CA GLY A 135 -3.53 2.80 -8.64
C GLY A 135 -2.31 3.67 -8.35
N TYR A 136 -2.52 4.66 -7.52
CA TYR A 136 -1.51 5.63 -7.12
C TYR A 136 -1.43 5.77 -5.60
N SER A 137 -0.22 5.82 -5.05
CA SER A 137 0.05 6.12 -3.64
C SER A 137 0.86 7.41 -3.57
N GLY A 138 0.22 8.50 -3.18
CA GLY A 138 0.76 9.85 -3.22
C GLY A 138 1.33 10.32 -1.89
N HIS A 139 2.49 11.00 -1.96
CA HIS A 139 3.17 11.61 -0.82
C HIS A 139 3.40 13.12 -1.03
N PHE A 140 2.75 13.70 -2.03
CA PHE A 140 2.71 15.15 -2.28
C PHE A 140 1.88 15.84 -1.18
N ASP A 141 2.29 17.03 -0.76
CA ASP A 141 1.54 17.84 0.19
C ASP A 141 0.43 18.59 -0.55
N GLY A 142 -0.72 17.92 -0.68
CA GLY A 142 -1.88 18.36 -1.47
C GLY A 142 -2.57 17.15 -2.10
N ILE A 143 -3.47 17.40 -3.04
CA ILE A 143 -4.29 16.38 -3.72
C ILE A 143 -4.07 16.33 -5.25
N GLU A 144 -3.29 17.23 -5.79
CA GLU A 144 -3.12 17.45 -7.23
C GLU A 144 -2.52 16.21 -7.91
N ASP A 145 -1.58 15.53 -7.24
CA ASP A 145 -0.98 14.29 -7.68
C ASP A 145 -2.03 13.16 -7.79
N ALA A 146 -2.92 13.09 -6.82
CA ALA A 146 -3.99 12.10 -6.78
C ALA A 146 -5.06 12.39 -7.85
N ILE A 147 -5.43 13.66 -8.03
CA ILE A 147 -6.35 14.10 -9.08
C ILE A 147 -5.78 13.75 -10.45
N TYR A 148 -4.50 14.08 -10.70
CA TYR A 148 -3.82 13.75 -11.95
C TYR A 148 -3.83 12.22 -12.21
N ALA A 149 -3.53 11.43 -11.17
CA ALA A 149 -3.57 9.97 -11.28
C ALA A 149 -4.96 9.44 -11.63
N LEU A 150 -6.03 10.00 -11.04
CA LEU A 150 -7.42 9.64 -11.33
C LEU A 150 -7.79 9.94 -12.80
N PHE A 151 -7.49 11.15 -13.28
CA PHE A 151 -7.71 11.50 -14.69
C PHE A 151 -6.96 10.59 -15.65
N ASN A 152 -5.79 10.09 -15.25
CA ASN A 152 -5.03 9.11 -16.01
C ASN A 152 -5.44 7.65 -15.74
N GLY A 153 -6.59 7.41 -15.10
CA GLY A 153 -7.21 6.10 -14.94
C GLY A 153 -6.65 5.26 -13.80
N ALA A 154 -6.19 5.90 -12.71
CA ALA A 154 -5.91 5.16 -11.47
C ALA A 154 -7.20 4.56 -10.91
N THR A 155 -7.15 3.27 -10.55
CA THR A 155 -8.31 2.53 -10.01
C THR A 155 -8.39 2.58 -8.48
N LEU A 156 -7.35 3.07 -7.83
CA LEU A 156 -7.22 3.22 -6.38
C LEU A 156 -6.26 4.36 -6.06
N ILE A 157 -6.65 5.21 -5.14
CA ILE A 157 -5.78 6.25 -4.57
C ILE A 157 -5.51 5.92 -3.12
N GLU A 158 -4.24 6.05 -2.73
CA GLU A 158 -3.78 5.99 -1.34
C GLU A 158 -3.11 7.32 -0.99
N LYS A 159 -3.52 7.92 0.11
CA LYS A 159 -2.92 9.15 0.66
C LYS A 159 -2.78 9.02 2.17
N HIS A 160 -1.78 9.68 2.72
CA HIS A 160 -1.71 9.91 4.16
C HIS A 160 -2.90 10.75 4.61
N PHE A 161 -3.36 10.49 5.82
CA PHE A 161 -4.49 11.21 6.42
C PHE A 161 -4.16 11.59 7.85
N THR A 162 -4.49 12.80 8.24
CA THR A 162 -4.40 13.27 9.62
C THR A 162 -5.59 14.16 9.96
N THR A 163 -5.99 14.17 11.22
CA THR A 163 -6.97 15.13 11.74
C THR A 163 -6.34 16.47 12.10
N ASN A 164 -5.01 16.52 12.25
CA ASN A 164 -4.27 17.74 12.55
C ASN A 164 -2.79 17.56 12.18
N LYS A 165 -2.28 18.40 11.28
CA LYS A 165 -0.87 18.40 10.84
C LYS A 165 0.13 18.69 11.96
N ARG A 166 -0.31 19.26 13.11
CA ARG A 166 0.51 19.54 14.28
C ARG A 166 0.69 18.34 15.22
N LEU A 167 -0.02 17.24 15.00
CA LEU A 167 0.12 16.03 15.81
C LEU A 167 1.57 15.50 15.72
N PRO A 168 2.09 14.92 16.83
CA PRO A 168 3.40 14.30 16.80
C PRO A 168 3.38 13.10 15.84
N GLY A 169 4.38 13.04 14.99
CA GLY A 169 4.53 11.99 13.98
C GLY A 169 5.11 12.56 12.71
N ARG A 170 5.89 11.73 12.02
CA ARG A 170 6.63 12.17 10.83
C ARG A 170 5.70 12.56 9.70
N ASP A 171 4.63 11.78 9.51
CA ASP A 171 3.80 11.82 8.31
C ASP A 171 2.63 12.82 8.43
N ASN A 172 2.33 13.32 9.64
CA ASN A 172 1.25 14.30 9.85
C ASN A 172 1.48 15.63 9.11
N LYS A 173 2.73 15.99 8.85
CA LYS A 173 3.08 17.29 8.25
C LYS A 173 2.62 17.45 6.81
N PHE A 174 2.54 16.34 6.06
CA PHE A 174 2.17 16.32 4.63
C PHE A 174 0.95 15.43 4.33
N ALA A 175 0.22 15.01 5.39
CA ALA A 175 -1.02 14.24 5.25
C ALA A 175 -2.21 15.12 4.87
#